data_31b1ba096f31c60c90355170437dfa97
#
_entry.id   31b1ba096f31c60c90355170437dfa97
#
_cell.length_a   1.000
_cell.length_b   1.000
_cell.length_c   1.000
_cell.angle_alpha   90.00
_cell.angle_beta   90.00
_cell.angle_gamma   90.00
#
_symmetry.space_group_name_H-M   'P 1'
#
loop_
_entity.id
_entity.type
_entity.pdbx_description
1 polymer ?
#
loop_
_entity_poly.entity_id
_entity_poly.type
_entity_poly.pdbx_seq_one_letter_code
_entity_poly.pdbx_strand_id
1 'polypeptide(L)'
;AVSSDEDTISVHFVGNDADQEQNGFDMEVISLAGPQTNEGHYLRRNDYSFEEGTYSFDLDMPTNSYEFQFNVNPGDNNFDVQSKIARLINQSDIGLIAEVKLNRRGESALSIQSKQTGLSADETSIFSIQSGSSWNEINTLGISHITTPATNSVFRLNGQEHSSLSNTFTINRSFEVTMHKTSADAGKPVHIGFQASTAAITEGIDNLLSAYNKLYDVGSKYATLHGSHRLLNEVSAISNHFSDALAAVGISSNESKHLQLNQEQFSAAISGNDASEHFNTLNQFKSALSGEVNRISIDPM
;
A
#
# COMPACT_ATOMS: atom_id res chain seq x y z
N ALA A 1 1.30 0.96 -8.80
CA ALA A 1 2.57 1.19 -8.10
C ALA A 1 3.16 -0.15 -7.67
N VAL A 2 4.45 -0.22 -7.57
CA VAL A 2 5.19 -1.41 -7.13
C VAL A 2 6.32 -1.02 -6.20
N SER A 3 6.61 -1.91 -5.26
CA SER A 3 7.75 -1.86 -4.36
C SER A 3 8.78 -2.90 -4.81
N SER A 4 10.07 -2.57 -4.71
CA SER A 4 11.14 -3.54 -4.97
C SER A 4 11.29 -4.60 -3.86
N ASP A 5 10.69 -4.36 -2.68
CA ASP A 5 10.60 -5.31 -1.55
C ASP A 5 9.25 -5.10 -0.83
N GLU A 6 8.22 -5.82 -1.30
CA GLU A 6 6.87 -5.75 -0.74
C GLU A 6 6.75 -6.29 0.68
N ASP A 7 7.66 -7.17 1.09
CA ASP A 7 7.73 -7.67 2.46
C ASP A 7 8.16 -6.59 3.45
N THR A 8 8.95 -5.63 3.01
CA THR A 8 9.41 -4.49 3.83
C THR A 8 8.44 -3.32 3.71
N ILE A 9 8.05 -2.96 2.49
CA ILE A 9 7.15 -1.84 2.20
C ILE A 9 6.17 -2.25 1.11
N SER A 10 4.88 -2.24 1.40
CA SER A 10 3.85 -2.35 0.37
C SER A 10 3.35 -0.96 -0.04
N VAL A 11 2.90 -0.83 -1.29
CA VAL A 11 2.46 0.44 -1.84
C VAL A 11 1.21 0.28 -2.70
N HIS A 12 0.27 1.21 -2.53
CA HIS A 12 -0.90 1.36 -3.38
C HIS A 12 -0.94 2.75 -4.01
N PHE A 13 -1.28 2.82 -5.29
CA PHE A 13 -1.52 4.10 -5.94
C PHE A 13 -2.95 4.57 -5.65
N VAL A 14 -3.07 5.76 -5.08
CA VAL A 14 -4.35 6.40 -4.69
C VAL A 14 -4.56 7.74 -5.39
N GLY A 15 -3.60 8.16 -6.24
CA GLY A 15 -3.64 9.41 -7.01
C GLY A 15 -4.52 9.31 -8.26
N ASN A 16 -4.59 10.40 -9.03
CA ASN A 16 -5.27 10.46 -10.31
C ASN A 16 -4.32 10.08 -11.46
N ASP A 17 -4.86 9.74 -12.64
CA ASP A 17 -4.06 9.37 -13.82
C ASP A 17 -3.02 10.44 -14.22
N ALA A 18 -3.30 11.72 -13.99
CA ALA A 18 -2.36 12.83 -14.22
C ALA A 18 -1.13 12.78 -13.28
N ASP A 19 -1.21 12.09 -12.16
CA ASP A 19 -0.13 11.96 -11.18
C ASP A 19 0.82 10.78 -11.51
N GLN A 20 0.53 9.98 -12.55
CA GLN A 20 1.33 8.82 -12.95
C GLN A 20 2.68 9.20 -13.60
N GLU A 21 2.89 10.45 -13.95
CA GLU A 21 4.19 10.96 -14.43
C GLU A 21 5.21 11.17 -13.29
N GLN A 22 4.83 10.88 -12.04
CA GLN A 22 5.73 11.03 -10.91
C GLN A 22 6.86 9.99 -10.98
N ASN A 23 8.08 10.48 -10.89
CA ASN A 23 9.26 9.63 -10.74
C ASN A 23 9.14 8.81 -9.45
N GLY A 24 9.62 7.57 -9.48
CA GLY A 24 9.74 6.74 -8.29
C GLY A 24 10.62 7.42 -7.21
N PHE A 25 10.55 6.89 -6.01
CA PHE A 25 11.35 7.36 -4.88
C PHE A 25 11.93 6.17 -4.11
N ASP A 26 12.98 6.45 -3.35
CA ASP A 26 13.66 5.48 -2.52
C ASP A 26 13.24 5.66 -1.06
N MET A 27 12.95 4.56 -0.36
CA MET A 27 12.53 4.58 1.02
C MET A 27 13.29 3.52 1.85
N GLU A 28 13.83 3.95 3.01
CA GLU A 28 14.49 3.10 3.99
C GLU A 28 13.75 3.18 5.32
N VAL A 29 13.31 2.06 5.88
CA VAL A 29 12.61 2.00 7.17
C VAL A 29 13.64 1.81 8.29
N ILE A 30 13.75 2.79 9.18
CA ILE A 30 14.67 2.77 10.33
C ILE A 30 13.99 2.13 11.53
N SER A 31 12.75 2.55 11.85
CA SER A 31 11.94 1.99 12.92
C SER A 31 10.46 2.08 12.60
N LEU A 32 9.68 1.14 13.13
CA LEU A 32 8.23 1.14 13.01
C LEU A 32 7.59 1.94 14.15
N ALA A 33 6.43 2.52 13.85
CA ALA A 33 5.55 3.09 14.87
C ALA A 33 4.99 1.95 15.74
N GLY A 34 4.95 2.19 17.05
CA GLY A 34 4.43 1.25 18.03
C GLY A 34 3.27 1.83 18.84
N PRO A 35 2.34 0.98 19.30
CA PRO A 35 1.26 1.38 20.19
C PRO A 35 1.74 1.57 21.62
N GLN A 36 0.96 2.31 22.41
CA GLN A 36 1.12 2.35 23.86
C GLN A 36 0.54 1.09 24.48
N THR A 37 1.25 0.52 25.47
CA THR A 37 0.76 -0.59 26.29
C THR A 37 0.92 -0.26 27.76
N ASN A 38 -0.17 -0.43 28.50
CA ASN A 38 -0.19 -0.48 29.96
C ASN A 38 -0.42 -1.93 30.37
N GLU A 39 0.62 -2.64 30.79
CA GLU A 39 0.52 -4.00 31.31
C GLU A 39 0.51 -3.94 32.82
N GLY A 40 -0.57 -4.45 33.41
CA GLY A 40 -0.79 -4.47 34.85
C GLY A 40 0.10 -5.48 35.58
N HIS A 41 -0.07 -5.51 36.90
CA HIS A 41 0.64 -6.46 37.74
C HIS A 41 0.14 -7.90 37.51
N TYR A 42 1.08 -8.85 37.52
CA TYR A 42 0.75 -10.26 37.52
C TYR A 42 0.27 -10.68 38.91
N LEU A 43 -1.01 -11.03 39.00
CA LEU A 43 -1.66 -11.51 40.22
C LEU A 43 -1.93 -13.00 40.11
N ARG A 44 -1.89 -13.72 41.25
CA ARG A 44 -2.31 -15.13 41.26
C ARG A 44 -3.76 -15.23 40.82
N ARG A 45 -4.00 -15.87 39.68
CA ARG A 45 -5.29 -15.83 38.99
C ARG A 45 -6.50 -16.28 39.83
N ASN A 46 -6.29 -17.25 40.71
CA ASN A 46 -7.34 -17.86 41.54
C ASN A 46 -7.48 -17.23 42.92
N ASP A 47 -6.62 -16.23 43.27
CA ASP A 47 -6.71 -15.53 44.55
C ASP A 47 -7.74 -14.40 44.46
N TYR A 48 -8.13 -13.87 45.61
CA TYR A 48 -9.18 -12.84 45.78
C TYR A 48 -8.47 -11.59 46.36
N SER A 49 -7.99 -10.73 45.48
CA SER A 49 -7.30 -9.49 45.86
C SER A 49 -8.24 -8.27 45.94
N PHE A 50 -9.49 -8.42 45.53
CA PHE A 50 -10.45 -7.36 45.47
C PHE A 50 -11.64 -7.67 46.39
N GLU A 51 -12.08 -6.68 47.17
CA GLU A 51 -13.29 -6.77 47.99
C GLU A 51 -14.54 -6.68 47.10
N GLU A 52 -15.66 -7.25 47.57
CA GLU A 52 -16.93 -7.13 46.88
C GLU A 52 -17.38 -5.66 46.86
N GLY A 53 -17.82 -5.16 45.73
CA GLY A 53 -18.23 -3.78 45.59
C GLY A 53 -18.30 -3.30 44.14
N THR A 54 -18.61 -2.02 44.02
CA THR A 54 -18.61 -1.30 42.73
C THR A 54 -17.46 -0.32 42.72
N TYR A 55 -16.69 -0.37 41.67
CA TYR A 55 -15.47 0.41 41.49
C TYR A 55 -15.50 1.15 40.16
N SER A 56 -14.83 2.30 40.08
CA SER A 56 -14.69 3.06 38.84
C SER A 56 -13.27 3.58 38.66
N PHE A 57 -12.90 3.82 37.41
CA PHE A 57 -11.69 4.51 37.02
C PHE A 57 -11.97 5.38 35.79
N ASP A 58 -11.18 6.43 35.63
CA ASP A 58 -11.26 7.30 34.48
C ASP A 58 -10.15 6.91 33.48
N LEU A 59 -10.50 6.89 32.21
CA LEU A 59 -9.58 6.69 31.11
C LEU A 59 -9.59 7.95 30.25
N ASP A 60 -8.49 8.68 30.31
CA ASP A 60 -8.31 9.94 29.61
C ASP A 60 -7.56 9.72 28.31
N MET A 61 -8.08 10.27 27.23
CA MET A 61 -7.45 10.39 25.93
C MET A 61 -7.33 11.87 25.56
N PRO A 62 -6.50 12.27 24.58
CA PRO A 62 -6.27 13.68 24.27
C PRO A 62 -7.54 14.50 23.99
N THR A 63 -8.59 13.86 23.47
CA THR A 63 -9.85 14.54 23.10
C THR A 63 -11.04 14.18 23.96
N ASN A 64 -11.00 13.10 24.72
CA ASN A 64 -12.14 12.55 25.46
C ASN A 64 -11.69 11.91 26.76
N SER A 65 -12.57 11.95 27.76
CA SER A 65 -12.44 11.21 29.02
C SER A 65 -13.63 10.26 29.19
N TYR A 66 -13.38 9.06 29.66
CA TYR A 66 -14.37 8.00 29.84
C TYR A 66 -14.29 7.46 31.26
N GLU A 67 -15.43 7.43 31.98
CA GLU A 67 -15.54 6.73 33.26
C GLU A 67 -15.96 5.28 33.01
N PHE A 68 -15.17 4.32 33.52
CA PHE A 68 -15.48 2.91 33.51
C PHE A 68 -15.88 2.44 34.91
N GLN A 69 -17.00 1.75 34.99
CA GLN A 69 -17.49 1.18 36.23
C GLN A 69 -17.54 -0.36 36.12
N PHE A 70 -17.02 -1.06 37.10
CA PHE A 70 -17.06 -2.51 37.20
C PHE A 70 -17.45 -3.00 38.58
N ASN A 71 -18.07 -4.16 38.65
CA ASN A 71 -18.50 -4.81 39.89
C ASN A 71 -17.64 -6.02 40.19
N VAL A 72 -17.20 -6.12 41.43
CA VAL A 72 -16.62 -7.34 42.02
C VAL A 72 -17.73 -8.07 42.78
N ASN A 73 -18.13 -9.24 42.31
CA ASN A 73 -19.19 -10.04 42.93
C ASN A 73 -18.59 -11.06 43.89
N PRO A 74 -19.41 -11.63 44.82
CA PRO A 74 -18.99 -12.76 45.63
C PRO A 74 -18.43 -13.89 44.78
N GLY A 75 -17.19 -14.31 45.09
CA GLY A 75 -16.53 -15.40 44.40
C GLY A 75 -15.75 -15.02 43.13
N ASP A 76 -15.71 -13.75 42.74
CA ASP A 76 -14.85 -13.28 41.65
C ASP A 76 -13.37 -13.33 42.07
N ASN A 77 -12.58 -14.14 41.42
CA ASN A 77 -11.13 -14.17 41.59
C ASN A 77 -10.44 -13.09 40.75
N ASN A 78 -9.11 -12.97 40.86
CA ASN A 78 -8.35 -11.96 40.16
C ASN A 78 -8.51 -12.04 38.63
N PHE A 79 -8.55 -13.25 38.07
CA PHE A 79 -8.77 -13.46 36.63
C PHE A 79 -10.17 -13.01 36.19
N ASP A 80 -11.18 -13.24 37.01
CA ASP A 80 -12.57 -12.84 36.74
C ASP A 80 -12.68 -11.31 36.70
N VAL A 81 -12.10 -10.61 37.67
CA VAL A 81 -12.07 -9.14 37.72
C VAL A 81 -11.33 -8.56 36.51
N GLN A 82 -10.12 -9.05 36.21
CA GLN A 82 -9.36 -8.62 35.05
C GLN A 82 -10.12 -8.86 33.75
N SER A 83 -10.78 -10.01 33.62
CA SER A 83 -11.58 -10.37 32.43
C SER A 83 -12.81 -9.49 32.24
N LYS A 84 -13.46 -9.07 33.33
CA LYS A 84 -14.58 -8.13 33.29
C LYS A 84 -14.13 -6.77 32.78
N ILE A 85 -13.02 -6.24 33.29
CA ILE A 85 -12.48 -4.94 32.86
C ILE A 85 -12.05 -5.02 31.38
N ALA A 86 -11.35 -6.08 30.97
CA ALA A 86 -10.95 -6.28 29.58
C ALA A 86 -12.15 -6.26 28.64
N ARG A 87 -13.22 -6.98 29.00
CA ARG A 87 -14.47 -7.00 28.22
C ARG A 87 -15.12 -5.61 28.14
N LEU A 88 -15.16 -4.90 29.25
CA LEU A 88 -15.74 -3.56 29.33
C LEU A 88 -15.03 -2.58 28.39
N ILE A 89 -13.69 -2.57 28.41
CA ILE A 89 -12.87 -1.73 27.52
C ILE A 89 -13.09 -2.14 26.05
N ASN A 90 -13.07 -3.43 25.73
CA ASN A 90 -13.24 -3.90 24.35
C ASN A 90 -14.64 -3.58 23.80
N GLN A 91 -15.69 -3.62 24.64
CA GLN A 91 -17.05 -3.30 24.23
C GLN A 91 -17.28 -1.80 24.02
N SER A 92 -16.47 -0.94 24.63
CA SER A 92 -16.61 0.52 24.47
C SER A 92 -16.15 1.05 23.12
N ASP A 93 -15.35 0.26 22.39
CA ASP A 93 -14.78 0.59 21.06
C ASP A 93 -14.13 1.99 20.98
N ILE A 94 -13.41 2.38 22.00
CA ILE A 94 -12.76 3.70 22.12
C ILE A 94 -11.33 3.71 21.54
N GLY A 95 -10.97 2.75 20.68
CA GLY A 95 -9.63 2.66 20.09
C GLY A 95 -8.60 1.95 20.96
N LEU A 96 -9.04 1.19 21.97
CA LEU A 96 -8.19 0.35 22.83
C LEU A 96 -8.53 -1.13 22.66
N ILE A 97 -7.56 -1.95 22.97
CA ILE A 97 -7.70 -3.43 23.07
C ILE A 97 -7.23 -3.80 24.47
N ALA A 98 -8.03 -4.59 25.18
CA ALA A 98 -7.67 -5.13 26.48
C ALA A 98 -7.72 -6.64 26.47
N GLU A 99 -6.71 -7.28 27.06
CA GLU A 99 -6.59 -8.73 27.19
C GLU A 99 -6.05 -9.13 28.54
N VAL A 100 -6.36 -10.34 29.00
CA VAL A 100 -5.76 -10.89 30.20
C VAL A 100 -4.65 -11.85 29.79
N LYS A 101 -3.41 -11.46 30.07
CA LYS A 101 -2.22 -12.26 29.82
C LYS A 101 -1.96 -13.25 30.95
N LEU A 102 -1.51 -14.44 30.59
CA LEU A 102 -1.12 -15.49 31.55
C LEU A 102 0.37 -15.73 31.47
N ASN A 103 1.03 -15.85 32.64
CA ASN A 103 2.42 -16.25 32.70
C ASN A 103 2.57 -17.76 33.04
N ARG A 104 3.80 -18.26 32.99
CA ARG A 104 4.12 -19.66 33.28
C ARG A 104 3.89 -20.07 34.75
N ARG A 105 3.72 -19.09 35.65
CA ARG A 105 3.47 -19.33 37.09
C ARG A 105 1.97 -19.43 37.41
N GLY A 106 1.08 -19.33 36.40
CA GLY A 106 -0.35 -19.32 36.60
C GLY A 106 -0.90 -17.99 37.14
N GLU A 107 -0.15 -16.92 37.00
CA GLU A 107 -0.58 -15.56 37.30
C GLU A 107 -1.16 -14.89 36.08
N SER A 108 -2.06 -13.95 36.28
CA SER A 108 -2.73 -13.18 35.23
C SER A 108 -2.51 -11.68 35.40
N ALA A 109 -2.36 -10.97 34.29
CA ALA A 109 -2.25 -9.51 34.25
C ALA A 109 -3.20 -8.93 33.20
N LEU A 110 -3.84 -7.81 33.51
CA LEU A 110 -4.63 -7.05 32.56
C LEU A 110 -3.67 -6.20 31.71
N SER A 111 -3.69 -6.39 30.40
CA SER A 111 -2.91 -5.61 29.44
C SER A 111 -3.88 -4.76 28.61
N ILE A 112 -3.63 -3.45 28.53
CA ILE A 112 -4.43 -2.50 27.75
C ILE A 112 -3.50 -1.86 26.72
N GLN A 113 -3.87 -1.92 25.44
CA GLN A 113 -3.06 -1.41 24.35
C GLN A 113 -3.88 -0.49 23.44
N SER A 114 -3.25 0.58 22.95
CA SER A 114 -3.88 1.43 21.94
C SER A 114 -3.90 0.75 20.57
N LYS A 115 -4.99 0.92 19.81
CA LYS A 115 -5.02 0.58 18.38
C LYS A 115 -4.17 1.56 17.56
N GLN A 116 -4.15 2.82 18.01
CA GLN A 116 -3.32 3.87 17.43
C GLN A 116 -1.86 3.70 17.85
N THR A 117 -0.95 4.07 16.96
CA THR A 117 0.49 4.15 17.18
C THR A 117 0.94 5.61 17.18
N GLY A 118 2.16 5.86 17.66
CA GLY A 118 2.80 7.16 17.60
C GLY A 118 2.21 8.19 18.55
N LEU A 119 2.96 9.27 18.74
CA LEU A 119 2.58 10.43 19.56
C LEU A 119 2.87 11.72 18.81
N SER A 120 1.92 12.65 18.83
CA SER A 120 2.14 14.02 18.37
C SER A 120 3.12 14.73 19.30
N ALA A 121 3.74 15.82 18.82
CA ALA A 121 4.79 16.52 19.57
C ALA A 121 4.33 17.05 20.95
N ASP A 122 3.04 17.33 21.09
CA ASP A 122 2.45 17.89 22.31
C ASP A 122 1.84 16.82 23.24
N GLU A 123 1.87 15.54 22.84
CA GLU A 123 1.28 14.43 23.58
C GLU A 123 2.38 13.64 24.31
N THR A 124 2.08 13.23 25.54
CA THR A 124 2.96 12.39 26.37
C THR A 124 2.49 10.94 26.40
N SER A 125 1.24 10.67 26.05
CA SER A 125 0.62 9.35 26.03
C SER A 125 -0.60 9.35 25.12
N ILE A 126 -0.95 8.18 24.57
CA ILE A 126 -2.19 7.99 23.82
C ILE A 126 -3.41 7.93 24.76
N PHE A 127 -3.20 7.32 25.94
CA PHE A 127 -4.21 7.29 27.00
C PHE A 127 -3.55 7.25 28.36
N SER A 128 -4.26 7.70 29.39
CA SER A 128 -3.88 7.55 30.79
C SER A 128 -5.06 7.02 31.61
N ILE A 129 -4.75 6.32 32.69
CA ILE A 129 -5.76 5.76 33.60
C ILE A 129 -5.60 6.42 34.95
N GLN A 130 -6.71 7.04 35.41
CA GLN A 130 -6.82 7.68 36.70
C GLN A 130 -7.71 6.82 37.63
N SER A 131 -7.27 6.63 38.83
CA SER A 131 -7.93 5.72 39.78
C SER A 131 -9.23 6.24 40.39
N GLY A 132 -9.45 7.54 40.32
CA GLY A 132 -10.61 8.13 40.98
C GLY A 132 -10.68 7.76 42.46
N SER A 133 -11.87 7.28 42.88
CA SER A 133 -12.09 6.79 44.28
C SER A 133 -11.58 5.34 44.48
N SER A 134 -11.24 4.61 43.43
CA SER A 134 -10.83 3.19 43.46
C SER A 134 -9.31 3.04 43.42
N TRP A 135 -8.58 3.87 44.16
CA TRP A 135 -7.13 3.93 44.12
C TRP A 135 -6.46 2.59 44.48
N ASN A 136 -6.95 1.89 45.49
CA ASN A 136 -6.39 0.62 45.94
C ASN A 136 -6.50 -0.47 44.86
N GLU A 137 -7.66 -0.58 44.21
CA GLU A 137 -8.00 -1.58 43.20
C GLU A 137 -7.22 -1.33 41.92
N ILE A 138 -7.16 -0.09 41.45
CA ILE A 138 -6.43 0.30 40.25
C ILE A 138 -4.90 0.16 40.45
N ASN A 139 -4.41 0.51 41.65
CA ASN A 139 -3.00 0.30 42.01
C ASN A 139 -2.67 -1.19 42.12
N THR A 140 -3.57 -2.01 42.67
CA THR A 140 -3.40 -3.47 42.73
C THR A 140 -3.37 -4.08 41.33
N LEU A 141 -4.23 -3.62 40.41
CA LEU A 141 -4.21 -4.00 39.00
C LEU A 141 -2.94 -3.52 38.29
N GLY A 142 -2.37 -2.38 38.68
CA GLY A 142 -1.16 -1.80 38.09
C GLY A 142 -1.33 -1.22 36.68
N ILE A 143 -2.57 -0.98 36.27
CA ILE A 143 -2.90 -0.57 34.87
C ILE A 143 -2.66 0.90 34.57
N SER A 144 -2.41 1.74 35.58
CA SER A 144 -2.10 3.16 35.39
C SER A 144 -0.69 3.39 34.83
N HIS A 145 0.19 2.39 34.90
CA HIS A 145 1.57 2.52 34.50
C HIS A 145 1.77 2.16 33.03
N ILE A 146 2.41 3.06 32.26
CA ILE A 146 2.79 2.81 30.88
C ILE A 146 4.03 1.88 30.90
N THR A 147 3.87 0.65 30.43
CA THR A 147 4.97 -0.32 30.35
C THR A 147 5.71 -0.22 29.01
N THR A 148 5.00 0.13 27.96
CA THR A 148 5.58 0.39 26.64
C THR A 148 4.98 1.69 26.11
N PRO A 149 5.77 2.77 25.99
CA PRO A 149 5.27 4.01 25.38
C PRO A 149 5.02 3.84 23.89
N ALA A 150 4.08 4.61 23.35
CA ALA A 150 3.90 4.70 21.92
C ALA A 150 5.13 5.34 21.26
N THR A 151 5.45 4.88 20.05
CA THR A 151 6.61 5.38 19.28
C THR A 151 6.20 5.72 17.87
N ASN A 152 6.82 6.75 17.30
CA ASN A 152 6.67 7.13 15.91
C ASN A 152 7.53 6.25 15.02
N SER A 153 7.09 6.00 13.80
CA SER A 153 7.96 5.44 12.78
C SER A 153 9.02 6.45 12.35
N VAL A 154 10.19 5.95 12.00
CA VAL A 154 11.29 6.74 11.42
C VAL A 154 11.73 6.07 10.13
N PHE A 155 11.84 6.85 9.07
CA PHE A 155 12.23 6.38 7.75
C PHE A 155 12.99 7.46 6.99
N ARG A 156 13.75 7.07 5.97
CA ARG A 156 14.35 8.01 5.02
C ARG A 156 13.62 7.95 3.70
N LEU A 157 13.27 9.10 3.16
CA LEU A 157 12.70 9.28 1.83
C LEU A 157 13.74 10.01 0.97
N ASN A 158 14.22 9.36 -0.09
CA ASN A 158 15.31 9.88 -0.92
C ASN A 158 16.53 10.34 -0.10
N GLY A 159 16.86 9.59 0.97
CA GLY A 159 17.98 9.89 1.87
C GLY A 159 17.70 10.91 2.97
N GLN A 160 16.55 11.58 2.98
CA GLN A 160 16.13 12.51 4.03
C GLN A 160 15.30 11.82 5.09
N GLU A 161 15.59 12.05 6.36
CA GLU A 161 14.90 11.44 7.48
C GLU A 161 13.57 12.12 7.77
N HIS A 162 12.55 11.31 7.95
CA HIS A 162 11.17 11.68 8.27
C HIS A 162 10.61 10.82 9.39
N SER A 163 9.54 11.28 10.01
CA SER A 163 8.81 10.56 11.05
C SER A 163 7.31 10.60 10.77
N SER A 164 6.59 9.53 11.13
CA SER A 164 5.14 9.46 11.04
C SER A 164 4.57 8.82 12.31
N LEU A 165 3.34 9.18 12.64
CA LEU A 165 2.59 8.57 13.76
C LEU A 165 2.13 7.14 13.45
N SER A 166 2.14 6.74 12.18
CA SER A 166 1.64 5.46 11.70
C SER A 166 2.67 4.77 10.80
N ASN A 167 2.54 3.45 10.66
CA ASN A 167 3.26 2.68 9.65
C ASN A 167 2.60 2.76 8.27
N THR A 168 1.38 3.30 8.18
CA THR A 168 0.67 3.53 6.92
C THR A 168 0.38 5.02 6.77
N PHE A 169 0.79 5.60 5.66
CA PHE A 169 0.60 7.01 5.35
C PHE A 169 0.69 7.26 3.84
N THR A 170 0.28 8.45 3.41
CA THR A 170 0.28 8.83 1.99
C THR A 170 1.45 9.75 1.67
N ILE A 171 2.19 9.43 0.62
CA ILE A 171 3.27 10.27 0.06
C ILE A 171 2.74 10.97 -1.19
N ASN A 172 2.97 12.29 -1.28
CA ASN A 172 2.58 13.15 -2.41
C ASN A 172 1.10 13.04 -2.81
N ARG A 173 0.23 12.60 -1.90
CA ARG A 173 -1.21 12.33 -2.16
C ARG A 173 -1.48 11.25 -3.22
N SER A 174 -0.45 10.54 -3.67
CA SER A 174 -0.53 9.60 -4.79
C SER A 174 -0.18 8.18 -4.39
N PHE A 175 0.68 7.99 -3.39
CA PHE A 175 1.12 6.68 -2.94
C PHE A 175 0.73 6.46 -1.48
N GLU A 176 -0.15 5.51 -1.22
CA GLU A 176 -0.34 4.97 0.12
C GLU A 176 0.72 3.90 0.36
N VAL A 177 1.54 4.13 1.37
CA VAL A 177 2.68 3.28 1.73
C VAL A 177 2.43 2.66 3.08
N THR A 178 2.68 1.34 3.21
CA THR A 178 2.64 0.62 4.49
C THR A 178 3.99 -0.04 4.75
N MET A 179 4.62 0.32 5.86
CA MET A 179 5.87 -0.28 6.36
C MET A 179 5.54 -1.47 7.25
N HIS A 180 6.09 -2.66 6.92
CA HIS A 180 5.86 -3.91 7.65
C HIS A 180 7.01 -4.31 8.56
N LYS A 181 8.23 -4.01 8.17
CA LYS A 181 9.46 -4.30 8.93
C LYS A 181 10.53 -3.24 8.63
N THR A 182 11.55 -3.19 9.46
CA THR A 182 12.74 -2.35 9.21
C THR A 182 13.51 -2.88 8.00
N SER A 183 14.16 -1.97 7.27
CA SER A 183 15.03 -2.36 6.15
C SER A 183 16.16 -3.27 6.65
N ALA A 184 16.42 -4.37 5.94
CA ALA A 184 17.36 -5.41 6.37
C ALA A 184 18.80 -4.89 6.46
N ASP A 185 19.16 -4.03 5.52
CA ASP A 185 20.49 -3.42 5.41
C ASP A 185 20.37 -1.90 5.47
N ALA A 186 21.07 -1.28 6.41
CA ALA A 186 21.18 0.17 6.45
C ALA A 186 21.83 0.70 5.16
N GLY A 187 21.20 1.73 4.56
CA GLY A 187 21.68 2.34 3.31
C GLY A 187 21.28 1.59 2.03
N LYS A 188 20.45 0.54 2.12
CA LYS A 188 19.81 -0.08 0.95
C LYS A 188 18.32 0.26 0.97
N PRO A 189 17.90 1.30 0.25
CA PRO A 189 16.51 1.70 0.20
C PRO A 189 15.69 0.72 -0.64
N VAL A 190 14.40 0.64 -0.32
CA VAL A 190 13.37 0.03 -1.16
C VAL A 190 12.94 1.05 -2.19
N HIS A 191 13.02 0.70 -3.46
CA HIS A 191 12.55 1.56 -4.55
C HIS A 191 11.05 1.41 -4.74
N ILE A 192 10.32 2.51 -4.76
CA ILE A 192 8.87 2.60 -4.99
C ILE A 192 8.63 3.40 -6.25
N GLY A 193 7.84 2.85 -7.18
CA GLY A 193 7.57 3.51 -8.44
C GLY A 193 6.42 2.89 -9.19
N PHE A 194 6.31 3.22 -10.47
CA PHE A 194 5.37 2.58 -11.37
C PHE A 194 6.10 1.51 -12.19
N GLN A 195 5.56 0.31 -12.17
CA GLN A 195 5.90 -0.70 -13.16
C GLN A 195 4.84 -0.65 -14.26
N ALA A 196 5.28 -0.50 -15.50
CA ALA A 196 4.37 -0.61 -16.62
C ALA A 196 3.71 -2.01 -16.59
N SER A 197 2.38 -2.04 -16.64
CA SER A 197 1.66 -3.31 -16.71
C SER A 197 1.95 -3.95 -18.06
N THR A 198 2.75 -5.02 -18.08
CA THR A 198 3.04 -5.79 -19.30
C THR A 198 1.76 -6.23 -20.01
N ALA A 199 0.74 -6.61 -19.24
CA ALA A 199 -0.57 -6.98 -19.78
C ALA A 199 -1.27 -5.81 -20.50
N ALA A 200 -1.32 -4.64 -19.88
CA ALA A 200 -1.96 -3.45 -20.49
C ALA A 200 -1.18 -2.96 -21.73
N ILE A 201 0.15 -3.04 -21.69
CA ILE A 201 0.98 -2.71 -22.85
C ILE A 201 0.74 -3.70 -23.99
N THR A 202 0.72 -5.01 -23.69
CA THR A 202 0.44 -6.05 -24.68
C THR A 202 -0.94 -5.85 -25.31
N GLU A 203 -1.97 -5.60 -24.50
CA GLU A 203 -3.32 -5.30 -25.00
C GLU A 203 -3.32 -4.04 -25.89
N GLY A 204 -2.63 -2.98 -25.50
CA GLY A 204 -2.47 -1.78 -26.31
C GLY A 204 -1.81 -2.03 -27.66
N ILE A 205 -0.79 -2.88 -27.70
CA ILE A 205 -0.12 -3.29 -28.94
C ILE A 205 -1.01 -4.19 -29.79
N ASP A 206 -1.70 -5.17 -29.21
CA ASP A 206 -2.64 -6.03 -29.93
C ASP A 206 -3.77 -5.19 -30.59
N ASN A 207 -4.29 -4.18 -29.89
CA ASN A 207 -5.26 -3.24 -30.44
C ASN A 207 -4.68 -2.43 -31.61
N LEU A 208 -3.44 -1.95 -31.50
CA LEU A 208 -2.75 -1.24 -32.57
C LEU A 208 -2.56 -2.12 -33.80
N LEU A 209 -2.06 -3.36 -33.63
CA LEU A 209 -1.86 -4.32 -34.72
C LEU A 209 -3.19 -4.72 -35.36
N SER A 210 -4.24 -4.93 -34.59
CA SER A 210 -5.59 -5.19 -35.09
C SER A 210 -6.11 -4.04 -35.94
N ALA A 211 -5.90 -2.79 -35.52
CA ALA A 211 -6.28 -1.62 -36.27
C ALA A 211 -5.50 -1.50 -37.60
N TYR A 212 -4.17 -1.74 -37.55
CA TYR A 212 -3.32 -1.79 -38.74
C TYR A 212 -3.81 -2.85 -39.73
N ASN A 213 -4.04 -4.09 -39.26
CA ASN A 213 -4.45 -5.19 -40.11
C ASN A 213 -5.82 -4.92 -40.75
N LYS A 214 -6.77 -4.38 -40.01
CA LYS A 214 -8.09 -3.94 -40.57
C LYS A 214 -7.94 -2.86 -41.63
N LEU A 215 -7.07 -1.88 -41.39
CA LEU A 215 -6.80 -0.82 -42.34
C LEU A 215 -6.21 -1.37 -43.65
N TYR A 216 -5.28 -2.32 -43.53
CA TYR A 216 -4.64 -3.02 -44.64
C TYR A 216 -5.69 -3.84 -45.44
N ASP A 217 -6.58 -4.58 -44.78
CA ASP A 217 -7.64 -5.37 -45.39
C ASP A 217 -8.65 -4.48 -46.19
N VAL A 218 -9.05 -3.37 -45.55
CA VAL A 218 -9.94 -2.41 -46.25
C VAL A 218 -9.25 -1.83 -47.48
N GLY A 219 -8.00 -1.40 -47.35
CA GLY A 219 -7.22 -0.87 -48.45
C GLY A 219 -7.06 -1.90 -49.58
N SER A 220 -6.75 -3.16 -49.25
CA SER A 220 -6.62 -4.26 -50.22
C SER A 220 -7.93 -4.57 -50.93
N LYS A 221 -9.04 -4.61 -50.20
CA LYS A 221 -10.37 -4.89 -50.76
C LYS A 221 -10.80 -3.86 -51.83
N TYR A 222 -10.38 -2.62 -51.67
CA TYR A 222 -10.73 -1.50 -52.56
C TYR A 222 -9.51 -1.00 -53.35
N ALA A 223 -8.50 -1.84 -53.56
CA ALA A 223 -7.23 -1.48 -54.22
C ALA A 223 -7.37 -0.91 -55.63
N THR A 224 -8.50 -1.15 -56.31
CA THR A 224 -8.83 -0.57 -57.62
C THR A 224 -9.23 0.90 -57.54
N LEU A 225 -9.54 1.40 -56.38
CA LEU A 225 -9.87 2.82 -56.15
C LEU A 225 -8.60 3.62 -55.87
N HIS A 226 -8.45 4.79 -56.48
CA HIS A 226 -7.21 5.59 -56.41
C HIS A 226 -6.78 5.92 -54.97
N GLY A 227 -7.72 6.29 -54.11
CA GLY A 227 -7.44 6.59 -52.70
C GLY A 227 -6.98 5.39 -51.89
N SER A 228 -7.53 4.20 -52.14
CA SER A 228 -7.19 2.96 -51.42
C SER A 228 -5.80 2.45 -51.77
N HIS A 229 -5.36 2.64 -53.04
CA HIS A 229 -4.00 2.26 -53.46
C HIS A 229 -2.95 3.14 -52.80
N ARG A 230 -3.22 4.43 -52.65
CA ARG A 230 -2.32 5.36 -51.94
C ARG A 230 -2.23 5.00 -50.47
N LEU A 231 -3.36 4.73 -49.81
CA LEU A 231 -3.40 4.30 -48.41
C LEU A 231 -2.50 3.04 -48.14
N LEU A 232 -2.69 2.02 -49.01
CA LEU A 232 -1.89 0.79 -48.91
C LEU A 232 -0.38 1.04 -49.04
N ASN A 233 0.00 1.88 -50.02
CA ASN A 233 1.41 2.19 -50.26
C ASN A 233 2.02 2.94 -49.06
N GLU A 234 1.33 3.93 -48.51
CA GLU A 234 1.84 4.71 -47.37
C GLU A 234 1.90 3.87 -46.10
N VAL A 235 0.84 3.11 -45.80
CA VAL A 235 0.84 2.21 -44.63
C VAL A 235 1.93 1.13 -44.72
N SER A 236 2.13 0.56 -45.95
CA SER A 236 3.20 -0.39 -46.18
C SER A 236 4.60 0.25 -46.09
N ALA A 237 4.76 1.49 -46.56
CA ALA A 237 6.03 2.22 -46.42
C ALA A 237 6.40 2.47 -44.94
N ILE A 238 5.40 2.85 -44.13
CA ILE A 238 5.60 3.03 -42.69
C ILE A 238 6.02 1.72 -42.02
N SER A 239 5.29 0.62 -42.24
CA SER A 239 5.63 -0.67 -41.64
C SER A 239 6.99 -1.19 -42.11
N ASN A 240 7.38 -0.99 -43.36
CA ASN A 240 8.70 -1.33 -43.86
C ASN A 240 9.79 -0.45 -43.24
N HIS A 241 9.54 0.84 -43.04
CA HIS A 241 10.51 1.73 -42.40
C HIS A 241 10.82 1.33 -40.96
N PHE A 242 9.85 0.81 -40.25
CA PHE A 242 10.00 0.35 -38.87
C PHE A 242 10.28 -1.15 -38.75
N SER A 243 10.47 -1.90 -39.85
CA SER A 243 10.51 -3.36 -39.84
C SER A 243 11.54 -3.96 -38.86
N ASP A 244 12.75 -3.41 -38.84
CA ASP A 244 13.84 -3.94 -37.97
C ASP A 244 13.57 -3.64 -36.51
N ALA A 245 13.06 -2.44 -36.24
CA ALA A 245 12.71 -2.01 -34.88
C ALA A 245 11.47 -2.74 -34.33
N LEU A 246 10.48 -3.05 -35.19
CA LEU A 246 9.33 -3.89 -34.84
C LEU A 246 9.76 -5.33 -34.60
N ALA A 247 10.66 -5.87 -35.42
CA ALA A 247 11.20 -7.21 -35.22
C ALA A 247 11.95 -7.35 -33.89
N ALA A 248 12.69 -6.32 -33.48
CA ALA A 248 13.40 -6.31 -32.20
C ALA A 248 12.47 -6.46 -30.99
N VAL A 249 11.21 -6.02 -31.12
CA VAL A 249 10.16 -6.17 -30.07
C VAL A 249 9.19 -7.33 -30.37
N GLY A 250 9.54 -8.24 -31.25
CA GLY A 250 8.73 -9.44 -31.55
C GLY A 250 7.51 -9.16 -32.43
N ILE A 251 7.45 -8.03 -33.16
CA ILE A 251 6.40 -7.73 -34.12
C ILE A 251 6.92 -8.02 -35.54
N SER A 252 6.26 -8.90 -36.27
CA SER A 252 6.67 -9.30 -37.61
C SER A 252 5.49 -9.27 -38.58
N SER A 253 5.80 -9.13 -39.89
CA SER A 253 4.81 -9.19 -40.96
C SER A 253 4.69 -10.61 -41.47
N ASN A 254 3.48 -11.13 -41.65
CA ASN A 254 3.19 -12.38 -42.30
C ASN A 254 3.08 -12.27 -43.85
N GLU A 255 2.82 -13.39 -44.53
CA GLU A 255 2.65 -13.44 -46.00
C GLU A 255 1.52 -12.53 -46.50
N SER A 256 0.48 -12.31 -45.70
CA SER A 256 -0.65 -11.41 -46.01
C SER A 256 -0.36 -9.94 -45.69
N LYS A 257 0.88 -9.60 -45.32
CA LYS A 257 1.29 -8.24 -44.87
C LYS A 257 0.63 -7.78 -43.58
N HIS A 258 0.02 -8.69 -42.84
CA HIS A 258 -0.50 -8.40 -41.50
C HIS A 258 0.63 -8.45 -40.48
N LEU A 259 0.59 -7.52 -39.52
CA LEU A 259 1.50 -7.52 -38.37
C LEU A 259 0.99 -8.49 -37.30
N GLN A 260 1.91 -9.26 -36.75
CA GLN A 260 1.66 -10.25 -35.69
C GLN A 260 2.63 -10.04 -34.54
N LEU A 261 2.15 -10.28 -33.31
CA LEU A 261 2.92 -10.16 -32.08
C LEU A 261 3.37 -11.54 -31.58
N ASN A 262 4.65 -11.70 -31.35
CA ASN A 262 5.19 -12.77 -30.54
C ASN A 262 5.26 -12.31 -29.07
N GLN A 263 4.32 -12.79 -28.26
CA GLN A 263 4.17 -12.35 -26.86
C GLN A 263 5.40 -12.63 -26.00
N GLU A 264 6.12 -13.74 -26.23
CA GLU A 264 7.29 -14.10 -25.46
C GLU A 264 8.46 -13.14 -25.76
N GLN A 265 8.73 -12.88 -27.03
CA GLN A 265 9.76 -11.92 -27.44
C GLN A 265 9.40 -10.50 -27.00
N PHE A 266 8.14 -10.11 -27.10
CA PHE A 266 7.66 -8.80 -26.66
C PHE A 266 7.85 -8.61 -25.15
N SER A 267 7.42 -9.58 -24.34
CA SER A 267 7.62 -9.56 -22.90
C SER A 267 9.10 -9.41 -22.51
N ALA A 268 9.99 -10.13 -23.20
CA ALA A 268 11.42 -10.03 -22.97
C ALA A 268 11.98 -8.64 -23.34
N ALA A 269 11.56 -8.10 -24.48
CA ALA A 269 11.98 -6.78 -24.95
C ALA A 269 11.58 -5.63 -24.04
N ILE A 270 10.33 -5.65 -23.52
CA ILE A 270 9.82 -4.58 -22.66
C ILE A 270 10.25 -4.71 -21.19
N SER A 271 10.84 -5.85 -20.80
CA SER A 271 11.40 -6.08 -19.45
C SER A 271 12.93 -5.94 -19.42
N GLY A 272 13.56 -5.75 -20.57
CA GLY A 272 15.02 -5.64 -20.71
C GLY A 272 15.54 -4.21 -20.42
N ASN A 273 16.87 -4.08 -20.44
CA ASN A 273 17.54 -2.80 -20.21
C ASN A 273 17.22 -1.75 -21.30
N ASP A 274 16.85 -2.19 -22.49
CA ASP A 274 16.55 -1.35 -23.66
C ASP A 274 15.05 -1.04 -23.80
N ALA A 275 14.24 -1.39 -22.78
CA ALA A 275 12.78 -1.23 -22.79
C ALA A 275 12.35 0.21 -23.13
N SER A 276 13.04 1.21 -22.60
CA SER A 276 12.74 2.63 -22.88
C SER A 276 12.91 2.99 -24.35
N GLU A 277 13.93 2.46 -25.02
CA GLU A 277 14.17 2.66 -26.46
C GLU A 277 13.08 1.98 -27.29
N HIS A 278 12.72 0.75 -26.93
CA HIS A 278 11.64 0.01 -27.55
C HIS A 278 10.29 0.73 -27.44
N PHE A 279 9.95 1.27 -26.29
CA PHE A 279 8.73 2.07 -26.12
C PHE A 279 8.73 3.35 -26.97
N ASN A 280 9.87 4.03 -27.04
CA ASN A 280 9.99 5.23 -27.88
C ASN A 280 9.76 4.88 -29.37
N THR A 281 10.32 3.78 -29.84
CA THR A 281 10.13 3.30 -31.20
C THR A 281 8.67 2.93 -31.50
N LEU A 282 8.01 2.22 -30.58
CA LEU A 282 6.58 1.88 -30.72
C LEU A 282 5.70 3.12 -30.77
N ASN A 283 6.01 4.14 -29.95
CA ASN A 283 5.30 5.41 -29.99
C ASN A 283 5.52 6.17 -31.31
N GLN A 284 6.73 6.14 -31.87
CA GLN A 284 7.01 6.74 -33.18
C GLN A 284 6.23 6.01 -34.29
N PHE A 285 6.20 4.67 -34.27
CA PHE A 285 5.41 3.88 -35.22
C PHE A 285 3.92 4.21 -35.13
N LYS A 286 3.34 4.24 -33.91
CA LYS A 286 1.96 4.64 -33.65
C LYS A 286 1.66 6.04 -34.19
N SER A 287 2.55 6.99 -33.93
CA SER A 287 2.38 8.38 -34.35
C SER A 287 2.44 8.55 -35.87
N ALA A 288 3.35 7.81 -36.54
CA ALA A 288 3.46 7.79 -37.99
C ALA A 288 2.18 7.25 -38.64
N LEU A 289 1.65 6.11 -38.14
CA LEU A 289 0.38 5.54 -38.62
C LEU A 289 -0.79 6.50 -38.40
N SER A 290 -0.91 7.06 -37.20
CA SER A 290 -2.02 7.99 -36.88
C SER A 290 -1.94 9.26 -37.71
N GLY A 291 -0.78 9.81 -37.95
CA GLY A 291 -0.55 10.97 -38.78
C GLY A 291 -0.98 10.74 -40.22
N GLU A 292 -0.66 9.57 -40.79
CA GLU A 292 -1.01 9.24 -42.16
C GLU A 292 -2.52 8.97 -42.33
N VAL A 293 -3.13 8.26 -41.41
CA VAL A 293 -4.59 8.02 -41.39
C VAL A 293 -5.35 9.34 -41.30
N ASN A 294 -4.93 10.26 -40.46
CA ASN A 294 -5.53 11.59 -40.33
C ASN A 294 -5.38 12.40 -41.65
N ARG A 295 -4.18 12.35 -42.27
CA ARG A 295 -3.93 13.05 -43.54
C ARG A 295 -4.87 12.60 -44.66
N ILE A 296 -5.06 11.29 -44.78
CA ILE A 296 -5.92 10.69 -45.81
C ILE A 296 -7.40 10.96 -45.51
N SER A 297 -7.81 11.02 -44.24
CA SER A 297 -9.20 11.29 -43.87
C SER A 297 -9.62 12.76 -44.10
N ILE A 298 -8.66 13.70 -44.09
CA ILE A 298 -8.90 15.13 -44.30
C ILE A 298 -8.87 15.51 -45.80
N ASP A 299 -8.12 14.76 -46.61
CA ASP A 299 -7.98 15.00 -48.05
C ASP A 299 -8.42 13.73 -48.84
N PRO A 300 -9.73 13.51 -48.97
CA PRO A 300 -10.26 12.29 -49.57
C PRO A 300 -10.19 12.24 -51.10
N MET A 301 -9.47 13.15 -51.78
CA MET A 301 -9.32 13.15 -53.22
C MET A 301 -7.90 12.93 -53.70
#